data_66a15a35c45ca270d1f8310f37822463
#
_entry.id   66a15a35c45ca270d1f8310f37822463
#
_cell.length_a   1.000
_cell.length_b   1.000
_cell.length_c   1.000
_cell.angle_alpha   90.00
_cell.angle_beta   90.00
_cell.angle_gamma   90.00
#
_symmetry.space_group_name_H-M   'P 1'
#
loop_
_entity.id
_entity.type
_entity.pdbx_description
1 polymer ?
#
loop_
_entity_poly.entity_id
_entity_poly.type
_entity_poly.pdbx_seq_one_letter_code
_entity_poly.pdbx_strand_id
1 'polypeptide(L)'
;HVRTTAGAGKNFVTGLSSGGAMAAAMIAAYPSVFEAASIDAGIPYRCATSIADSLTCQAGTTKSAQAWGDLVRAAASGFGKTRVQLWQGAADSIVGPANLLELTKQWTNVAGISESAAATDQIGSATHKKFVDGAGVVRVETFSVAGMNHGAAVDPTKGCGKAGAYILDVGLCSAGYAADFFGL
;
A
#
# COMPACT_ATOMS: atom_id res chain seq x y z
N HIS A 1 -12.25 14.16 15.78
CA HIS A 1 -12.75 15.54 15.77
C HIS A 1 -13.06 16.00 14.33
N VAL A 2 -12.11 15.98 13.40
CA VAL A 2 -12.34 16.40 11.99
C VAL A 2 -13.50 15.63 11.33
N ARG A 3 -13.62 14.32 11.57
CA ARG A 3 -14.68 13.49 11.01
C ARG A 3 -16.09 13.97 11.43
N THR A 4 -16.25 14.33 12.70
CA THR A 4 -17.54 14.79 13.23
C THR A 4 -17.85 16.22 12.81
N THR A 5 -16.86 17.10 12.72
CA THR A 5 -17.06 18.51 12.34
C THR A 5 -17.22 18.70 10.84
N ALA A 6 -16.56 17.87 10.01
CA ALA A 6 -16.64 17.96 8.54
C ALA A 6 -17.74 17.07 7.92
N GLY A 7 -18.47 16.30 8.72
CA GLY A 7 -19.51 15.38 8.24
C GLY A 7 -18.95 14.24 7.35
N ALA A 8 -17.65 13.92 7.47
CA ALA A 8 -17.00 12.90 6.65
C ALA A 8 -17.54 11.50 7.00
N GLY A 9 -18.06 10.80 5.99
CA GLY A 9 -18.59 9.45 6.13
C GLY A 9 -17.50 8.38 6.22
N LYS A 10 -16.45 8.50 5.38
CA LYS A 10 -15.34 7.54 5.24
C LYS A 10 -14.01 8.25 5.37
N ASN A 11 -13.01 7.54 5.89
CA ASN A 11 -11.64 8.04 5.94
C ASN A 11 -10.70 7.03 5.27
N PHE A 12 -9.74 7.57 4.55
CA PHE A 12 -8.71 6.83 3.86
C PHE A 12 -7.35 7.41 4.21
N VAL A 13 -6.29 6.64 4.03
CA VAL A 13 -4.93 7.11 4.28
C VAL A 13 -4.03 6.73 3.11
N THR A 14 -3.20 7.66 2.68
CA THR A 14 -2.17 7.41 1.67
C THR A 14 -0.85 8.01 2.09
N GLY A 15 0.24 7.49 1.60
CA GLY A 15 1.56 8.03 1.88
C GLY A 15 2.67 7.39 1.08
N LEU A 16 3.71 8.18 0.84
CA LEU A 16 4.92 7.78 0.14
C LEU A 16 6.07 7.56 1.12
N SER A 17 6.87 6.51 0.92
CA SER A 17 8.11 6.25 1.67
C SER A 17 7.85 6.11 3.17
N SER A 18 8.42 6.96 4.01
CA SER A 18 8.08 7.03 5.44
C SER A 18 6.61 7.34 5.69
N GLY A 19 5.96 8.11 4.80
CA GLY A 19 4.51 8.32 4.80
C GLY A 19 3.74 7.04 4.46
N GLY A 20 4.28 6.19 3.57
CA GLY A 20 3.74 4.86 3.28
C GLY A 20 3.84 3.92 4.49
N ALA A 21 4.99 3.93 5.19
CA ALA A 21 5.14 3.22 6.45
C ALA A 21 4.15 3.73 7.52
N MET A 22 3.93 5.04 7.58
CA MET A 22 2.94 5.65 8.46
C MET A 22 1.51 5.25 8.06
N ALA A 23 1.18 5.22 6.75
CA ALA A 23 -0.13 4.76 6.28
C ALA A 23 -0.39 3.29 6.70
N ALA A 24 0.62 2.42 6.56
CA ALA A 24 0.56 1.05 7.07
C ALA A 24 0.32 1.00 8.59
N ALA A 25 0.98 1.88 9.35
CA ALA A 25 0.80 1.97 10.80
C ALA A 25 -0.61 2.49 11.17
N MET A 26 -1.10 3.49 10.48
CA MET A 26 -2.42 4.07 10.74
C MET A 26 -3.54 3.07 10.50
N ILE A 27 -3.52 2.34 9.38
CA ILE A 27 -4.56 1.35 9.09
C ILE A 27 -4.44 0.10 9.97
N ALA A 28 -3.23 -0.25 10.43
CA ALA A 28 -3.01 -1.33 11.38
C ALA A 28 -3.51 -0.98 12.79
N ALA A 29 -3.26 0.25 13.25
CA ALA A 29 -3.62 0.68 14.60
C ALA A 29 -5.09 1.17 14.73
N TYR A 30 -5.66 1.67 13.64
CA TYR A 30 -6.99 2.30 13.64
C TYR A 30 -7.90 1.78 12.51
N PRO A 31 -8.15 0.45 12.43
CA PRO A 31 -8.98 -0.14 11.36
C PRO A 31 -10.46 0.28 11.43
N SER A 32 -10.91 0.76 12.58
CA SER A 32 -12.26 1.34 12.74
C SER A 32 -12.38 2.78 12.24
N VAL A 33 -11.24 3.44 11.99
CA VAL A 33 -11.20 4.82 11.49
C VAL A 33 -10.95 4.84 9.99
N PHE A 34 -9.98 4.07 9.50
CA PHE A 34 -9.59 4.03 8.09
C PHE A 34 -10.16 2.80 7.40
N GLU A 35 -10.94 3.00 6.34
CA GLU A 35 -11.55 1.91 5.57
C GLU A 35 -10.59 1.32 4.53
N ALA A 36 -9.67 2.15 4.00
CA ALA A 36 -8.63 1.68 3.10
C ALA A 36 -7.37 2.56 3.17
N ALA A 37 -6.27 1.99 2.67
CA ALA A 37 -5.00 2.69 2.52
C ALA A 37 -4.42 2.51 1.10
N SER A 38 -3.70 3.53 0.60
CA SER A 38 -2.74 3.39 -0.50
C SER A 38 -1.34 3.66 0.02
N ILE A 39 -0.44 2.70 -0.16
CA ILE A 39 0.91 2.70 0.39
C ILE A 39 1.90 2.71 -0.78
N ASP A 40 2.55 3.86 -0.98
CA ASP A 40 3.50 4.04 -2.07
C ASP A 40 4.92 3.89 -1.51
N ALA A 41 5.70 2.95 -2.05
CA ALA A 41 7.08 2.67 -1.66
C ALA A 41 7.28 2.60 -0.13
N GLY A 42 6.36 1.90 0.56
CA GLY A 42 6.37 1.74 2.01
C GLY A 42 7.03 0.44 2.46
N ILE A 43 7.01 0.22 3.79
CA ILE A 43 7.47 -1.02 4.44
C ILE A 43 6.35 -1.64 5.26
N PRO A 44 6.39 -2.96 5.55
CA PRO A 44 5.40 -3.62 6.39
C PRO A 44 5.29 -3.00 7.80
N TYR A 45 4.09 -2.98 8.32
CA TYR A 45 3.83 -2.54 9.69
C TYR A 45 4.69 -3.32 10.70
N ARG A 46 5.34 -2.59 11.61
CA ARG A 46 6.29 -3.12 12.60
C ARG A 46 7.48 -3.91 12.00
N CYS A 47 7.83 -3.64 10.76
CA CYS A 47 9.12 -4.08 10.24
C CYS A 47 10.25 -3.40 11.00
N ALA A 48 10.18 -2.09 11.13
CA ALA A 48 11.11 -1.28 11.92
C ALA A 48 10.45 -0.83 13.24
N THR A 49 11.18 -0.96 14.34
CA THR A 49 10.80 -0.45 15.67
C THR A 49 11.83 0.52 16.22
N SER A 50 12.94 0.68 15.49
CA SER A 50 14.00 1.64 15.75
C SER A 50 14.54 2.22 14.45
N ILE A 51 15.34 3.30 14.54
CA ILE A 51 16.02 3.89 13.38
C ILE A 51 16.99 2.88 12.75
N ALA A 52 17.67 2.09 13.56
CA ALA A 52 18.60 1.07 13.06
C ALA A 52 17.88 0.00 12.24
N ASP A 53 16.69 -0.44 12.68
CA ASP A 53 15.87 -1.43 11.95
C ASP A 53 15.39 -0.89 10.61
N SER A 54 15.20 0.45 10.51
CA SER A 54 14.61 1.06 9.32
C SER A 54 15.42 0.80 8.06
N LEU A 55 16.75 0.81 8.15
CA LEU A 55 17.64 0.54 7.02
C LEU A 55 17.51 -0.91 6.53
N THR A 56 17.45 -1.87 7.45
CA THR A 56 17.24 -3.29 7.12
C THR A 56 15.86 -3.50 6.51
N CYS A 57 14.83 -2.85 7.05
CA CYS A 57 13.48 -2.92 6.50
C CYS A 57 13.37 -2.27 5.13
N GLN A 58 14.04 -1.14 4.90
CA GLN A 58 14.08 -0.52 3.56
C GLN A 58 14.70 -1.47 2.53
N ALA A 59 15.76 -2.19 2.88
CA ALA A 59 16.37 -3.19 1.99
C ALA A 59 15.46 -4.41 1.71
N GLY A 60 14.48 -4.67 2.58
CA GLY A 60 13.53 -5.78 2.47
C GLY A 60 13.78 -6.88 3.51
N THR A 61 13.07 -6.82 4.62
CA THR A 61 13.06 -7.87 5.65
C THR A 61 12.01 -8.91 5.33
N THR A 62 12.41 -10.18 5.22
CA THR A 62 11.49 -11.28 4.90
C THR A 62 10.95 -11.97 6.15
N LYS A 63 9.62 -12.16 6.19
CA LYS A 63 8.90 -12.98 7.16
C LYS A 63 7.84 -13.83 6.46
N SER A 64 7.28 -14.82 7.16
CA SER A 64 6.07 -15.49 6.69
C SER A 64 4.87 -14.55 6.74
N ALA A 65 3.86 -14.79 5.90
CA ALA A 65 2.63 -14.02 5.91
C ALA A 65 1.95 -14.05 7.29
N GLN A 66 1.95 -15.22 7.95
CA GLN A 66 1.43 -15.36 9.31
C GLN A 66 2.15 -14.44 10.30
N ALA A 67 3.49 -14.45 10.29
CA ALA A 67 4.28 -13.61 11.21
C ALA A 67 4.04 -12.12 10.96
N TRP A 68 3.90 -11.71 9.68
CA TRP A 68 3.52 -10.34 9.33
C TRP A 68 2.11 -9.97 9.79
N GLY A 69 1.13 -10.84 9.55
CA GLY A 69 -0.26 -10.59 9.93
C GLY A 69 -0.46 -10.54 11.45
N ASP A 70 0.28 -11.35 12.20
CA ASP A 70 0.22 -11.36 13.68
C ASP A 70 0.67 -10.03 14.29
N LEU A 71 1.66 -9.36 13.67
CA LEU A 71 2.08 -8.03 14.10
C LEU A 71 0.94 -7.00 13.98
N VAL A 72 0.13 -7.10 12.92
CA VAL A 72 -1.04 -6.22 12.71
C VAL A 72 -2.16 -6.58 13.69
N ARG A 73 -2.49 -7.87 13.81
CA ARG A 73 -3.55 -8.33 14.73
C ARG A 73 -3.23 -8.04 16.21
N ALA A 74 -1.95 -7.96 16.57
CA ALA A 74 -1.53 -7.54 17.91
C ALA A 74 -1.77 -6.05 18.19
N ALA A 75 -1.93 -5.21 17.15
CA ALA A 75 -2.20 -3.78 17.31
C ALA A 75 -3.69 -3.47 17.49
N ALA A 76 -4.56 -4.18 16.77
CA ALA A 76 -6.00 -3.96 16.79
C ALA A 76 -6.76 -5.20 16.28
N SER A 77 -8.09 -5.10 16.30
CA SER A 77 -9.03 -6.08 15.73
C SER A 77 -10.01 -5.38 14.79
N GLY A 78 -10.79 -6.16 14.04
CA GLY A 78 -11.86 -5.59 13.20
C GLY A 78 -11.44 -5.28 11.76
N PHE A 79 -10.47 -6.02 11.21
CA PHE A 79 -9.95 -5.85 9.84
C PHE A 79 -10.86 -6.38 8.73
N GLY A 80 -12.06 -6.87 9.01
CA GLY A 80 -12.94 -7.55 8.04
C GLY A 80 -13.33 -6.72 6.81
N LYS A 81 -13.21 -5.39 6.86
CA LYS A 81 -13.48 -4.48 5.74
C LYS A 81 -12.25 -3.77 5.21
N THR A 82 -11.08 -3.97 5.84
CA THR A 82 -9.84 -3.29 5.48
C THR A 82 -9.42 -3.65 4.06
N ARG A 83 -9.06 -2.63 3.27
CA ARG A 83 -8.51 -2.78 1.92
C ARG A 83 -7.21 -2.01 1.79
N VAL A 84 -6.23 -2.55 1.08
CA VAL A 84 -4.92 -1.94 0.92
C VAL A 84 -4.47 -1.99 -0.53
N GLN A 85 -4.11 -0.83 -1.08
CA GLN A 85 -3.46 -0.70 -2.37
C GLN A 85 -1.98 -0.43 -2.15
N LEU A 86 -1.12 -1.06 -2.93
CA LEU A 86 0.34 -1.04 -2.78
C LEU A 86 0.99 -0.62 -4.10
N TRP A 87 1.83 0.41 -4.06
CA TRP A 87 2.61 0.89 -5.20
C TRP A 87 4.09 0.75 -4.92
N GLN A 88 4.84 0.22 -5.91
CA GLN A 88 6.28 0.06 -5.78
C GLN A 88 6.98 0.21 -7.12
N GLY A 89 8.01 1.03 -7.17
CA GLY A 89 8.94 1.07 -8.29
C GLY A 89 9.79 -0.20 -8.33
N ALA A 90 9.84 -0.88 -9.49
CA ALA A 90 10.65 -2.09 -9.63
C ALA A 90 12.16 -1.81 -9.65
N ALA A 91 12.57 -0.54 -9.84
CA ALA A 91 13.95 -0.07 -9.77
C ALA A 91 14.21 0.83 -8.53
N ASP A 92 13.33 0.77 -7.52
CA ASP A 92 13.48 1.57 -6.31
C ASP A 92 14.76 1.20 -5.55
N SER A 93 15.69 2.17 -5.46
CA SER A 93 16.99 2.02 -4.81
C SER A 93 17.03 2.51 -3.36
N ILE A 94 15.91 3.02 -2.84
CA ILE A 94 15.78 3.54 -1.47
C ILE A 94 14.96 2.56 -0.63
N VAL A 95 13.73 2.24 -1.07
CA VAL A 95 12.90 1.20 -0.46
C VAL A 95 12.83 0.03 -1.43
N GLY A 96 13.59 -1.01 -1.16
CA GLY A 96 13.78 -2.15 -2.04
C GLY A 96 12.47 -2.78 -2.50
N PRO A 97 12.37 -3.18 -3.80
CA PRO A 97 11.14 -3.73 -4.39
C PRO A 97 10.59 -4.97 -3.67
N ALA A 98 11.43 -5.68 -2.90
CA ALA A 98 11.01 -6.81 -2.07
C ALA A 98 9.90 -6.42 -1.06
N ASN A 99 9.84 -5.16 -0.64
CA ASN A 99 8.81 -4.68 0.29
C ASN A 99 7.39 -4.79 -0.27
N LEU A 100 7.20 -4.73 -1.59
CA LEU A 100 5.89 -4.98 -2.20
C LEU A 100 5.37 -6.38 -1.87
N LEU A 101 6.22 -7.40 -1.98
CA LEU A 101 5.85 -8.77 -1.64
C LEU A 101 5.57 -8.92 -0.15
N GLU A 102 6.39 -8.33 0.69
CA GLU A 102 6.23 -8.44 2.15
C GLU A 102 4.97 -7.72 2.65
N LEU A 103 4.66 -6.55 2.10
CA LEU A 103 3.38 -5.85 2.33
C LEU A 103 2.19 -6.68 1.82
N THR A 104 2.31 -7.31 0.64
CA THR A 104 1.28 -8.20 0.10
C THR A 104 1.02 -9.36 1.05
N LYS A 105 2.05 -10.06 1.52
CA LYS A 105 1.93 -11.12 2.52
C LYS A 105 1.23 -10.63 3.79
N GLN A 106 1.64 -9.47 4.30
CA GLN A 106 1.05 -8.90 5.51
C GLN A 106 -0.45 -8.69 5.35
N TRP A 107 -0.87 -7.99 4.31
CA TRP A 107 -2.27 -7.57 4.17
C TRP A 107 -3.18 -8.66 3.63
N THR A 108 -2.70 -9.61 2.81
CA THR A 108 -3.48 -10.79 2.43
C THR A 108 -3.73 -11.70 3.65
N ASN A 109 -2.73 -11.88 4.51
CA ASN A 109 -2.89 -12.65 5.75
C ASN A 109 -3.84 -11.98 6.74
N VAL A 110 -3.77 -10.65 6.89
CA VAL A 110 -4.72 -9.88 7.74
C VAL A 110 -6.15 -10.01 7.21
N ALA A 111 -6.33 -9.97 5.90
CA ALA A 111 -7.63 -10.13 5.26
C ALA A 111 -8.13 -11.58 5.23
N GLY A 112 -7.29 -12.57 5.60
CA GLY A 112 -7.64 -14.00 5.57
C GLY A 112 -7.87 -14.54 4.15
N ILE A 113 -7.13 -14.00 3.15
CA ILE A 113 -7.26 -14.38 1.74
C ILE A 113 -5.98 -15.01 1.21
N SER A 114 -6.07 -15.62 0.01
CA SER A 114 -4.92 -16.22 -0.67
C SER A 114 -3.82 -15.21 -0.98
N GLU A 115 -2.56 -15.61 -0.83
CA GLU A 115 -1.38 -14.88 -1.33
C GLU A 115 -1.23 -15.01 -2.86
N SER A 116 -1.98 -15.89 -3.51
CA SER A 116 -2.04 -16.00 -4.96
C SER A 116 -3.02 -14.97 -5.52
N ALA A 117 -2.58 -14.17 -6.47
CA ALA A 117 -3.43 -13.18 -7.11
C ALA A 117 -4.59 -13.85 -7.86
N ALA A 118 -5.80 -13.32 -7.70
CA ALA A 118 -6.99 -13.73 -8.45
C ALA A 118 -6.95 -13.23 -9.90
N ALA A 119 -6.28 -12.09 -10.13
CA ALA A 119 -6.05 -11.52 -11.46
C ALA A 119 -4.67 -10.87 -11.51
N THR A 120 -4.04 -10.96 -12.69
CA THR A 120 -2.79 -10.27 -13.01
C THR A 120 -2.90 -9.71 -14.42
N ASP A 121 -2.68 -8.41 -14.57
CA ASP A 121 -2.70 -7.71 -15.85
C ASP A 121 -1.57 -6.68 -15.95
N GLN A 122 -1.44 -6.05 -17.10
CA GLN A 122 -0.48 -4.96 -17.34
C GLN A 122 -1.25 -3.66 -17.54
N ILE A 123 -0.88 -2.64 -16.78
CA ILE A 123 -1.42 -1.29 -16.91
C ILE A 123 -0.24 -0.35 -17.19
N GLY A 124 -0.06 0.04 -18.46
CA GLY A 124 1.12 0.78 -18.87
C GLY A 124 2.40 0.01 -18.53
N SER A 125 3.30 0.61 -17.76
CA SER A 125 4.54 -0.01 -17.28
C SER A 125 4.36 -0.82 -15.98
N ALA A 126 3.15 -0.89 -15.41
CA ALA A 126 2.93 -1.60 -14.15
C ALA A 126 2.41 -3.01 -14.36
N THR A 127 3.00 -3.99 -13.67
CA THR A 127 2.35 -5.28 -13.39
C THR A 127 1.37 -5.06 -12.24
N HIS A 128 0.09 -5.25 -12.53
CA HIS A 128 -1.02 -5.03 -11.62
C HIS A 128 -1.59 -6.37 -11.16
N LYS A 129 -1.82 -6.53 -9.84
CA LYS A 129 -2.39 -7.75 -9.28
C LYS A 129 -3.52 -7.43 -8.31
N LYS A 130 -4.56 -8.27 -8.33
CA LYS A 130 -5.70 -8.19 -7.43
C LYS A 130 -5.81 -9.45 -6.58
N PHE A 131 -6.05 -9.27 -5.29
CA PHE A 131 -6.28 -10.33 -4.32
C PHE A 131 -7.65 -10.11 -3.71
N VAL A 132 -8.53 -11.10 -3.88
CA VAL A 132 -9.96 -10.99 -3.56
C VAL A 132 -10.35 -11.90 -2.41
N ASP A 133 -11.40 -11.51 -1.70
CA ASP A 133 -12.06 -12.38 -0.72
C ASP A 133 -13.06 -13.34 -1.39
N GLY A 134 -13.70 -14.17 -0.58
CA GLY A 134 -14.69 -15.16 -1.05
C GLY A 134 -15.96 -14.55 -1.70
N ALA A 135 -16.19 -13.24 -1.53
CA ALA A 135 -17.24 -12.48 -2.18
C ALA A 135 -16.79 -11.76 -3.46
N GLY A 136 -15.52 -11.94 -3.87
CA GLY A 136 -14.93 -11.28 -5.03
C GLY A 136 -14.52 -9.82 -4.78
N VAL A 137 -14.53 -9.34 -3.54
CA VAL A 137 -14.11 -7.97 -3.21
C VAL A 137 -12.59 -7.90 -3.19
N VAL A 138 -12.01 -6.93 -3.91
CA VAL A 138 -10.57 -6.68 -3.88
C VAL A 138 -10.18 -6.15 -2.50
N ARG A 139 -9.39 -6.94 -1.77
CA ARG A 139 -8.87 -6.60 -0.45
C ARG A 139 -7.46 -6.04 -0.51
N VAL A 140 -6.64 -6.61 -1.38
CA VAL A 140 -5.30 -6.11 -1.66
C VAL A 140 -5.13 -5.94 -3.16
N GLU A 141 -4.51 -4.84 -3.56
CA GLU A 141 -4.17 -4.52 -4.93
C GLU A 141 -2.73 -4.06 -5.00
N THR A 142 -1.98 -4.48 -6.02
CA THR A 142 -0.56 -4.13 -6.12
C THR A 142 -0.19 -3.63 -7.50
N PHE A 143 0.68 -2.62 -7.55
CA PHE A 143 1.28 -2.08 -8.77
C PHE A 143 2.81 -2.13 -8.63
N SER A 144 3.45 -2.96 -9.44
CA SER A 144 4.92 -3.00 -9.60
C SER A 144 5.27 -2.29 -10.89
N VAL A 145 5.81 -1.08 -10.79
CA VAL A 145 6.04 -0.20 -11.96
C VAL A 145 7.45 -0.41 -12.51
N ALA A 146 7.57 -0.99 -13.71
CA ALA A 146 8.85 -1.28 -14.33
C ALA A 146 9.66 0.01 -14.58
N GLY A 147 10.96 -0.02 -14.25
CA GLY A 147 11.88 1.10 -14.43
C GLY A 147 11.67 2.29 -13.47
N MET A 148 10.59 2.31 -12.69
CA MET A 148 10.33 3.37 -11.73
C MET A 148 11.26 3.24 -10.51
N ASN A 149 11.89 4.35 -10.11
CA ASN A 149 12.67 4.45 -8.89
C ASN A 149 11.76 4.87 -7.71
N HIS A 150 12.36 5.35 -6.62
CA HIS A 150 11.64 5.77 -5.41
C HIS A 150 10.80 7.01 -5.64
N GLY A 151 9.48 6.91 -5.47
CA GLY A 151 8.57 8.05 -5.66
C GLY A 151 7.11 7.64 -5.86
N ALA A 152 6.26 8.65 -6.00
CA ALA A 152 4.86 8.50 -6.40
C ALA A 152 4.71 8.60 -7.92
N ALA A 153 3.90 7.74 -8.51
CA ALA A 153 3.62 7.71 -9.93
C ALA A 153 2.62 8.80 -10.32
N VAL A 154 2.95 9.60 -11.35
CA VAL A 154 2.06 10.61 -11.92
C VAL A 154 1.96 10.48 -13.44
N ASP A 155 0.90 11.06 -13.99
CA ASP A 155 0.67 11.20 -15.43
C ASP A 155 0.26 12.64 -15.75
N PRO A 156 1.23 13.55 -15.97
CA PRO A 156 0.95 14.94 -16.31
C PRO A 156 0.12 15.10 -17.60
N THR A 157 0.23 14.14 -18.53
CA THR A 157 -0.50 14.20 -19.81
C THR A 157 -2.00 14.04 -19.61
N LYS A 158 -2.42 13.40 -18.52
CA LYS A 158 -3.82 13.25 -18.10
C LYS A 158 -4.20 14.20 -16.97
N GLY A 159 -3.39 15.22 -16.70
CA GLY A 159 -3.65 16.20 -15.64
C GLY A 159 -3.41 15.64 -14.23
N CYS A 160 -2.77 14.51 -14.10
CA CYS A 160 -2.45 13.93 -12.80
C CYS A 160 -1.05 14.32 -12.33
N GLY A 161 -0.98 15.45 -11.65
CA GLY A 161 0.23 15.93 -10.99
C GLY A 161 1.25 16.58 -11.93
N LYS A 162 2.41 16.89 -11.38
CA LYS A 162 3.57 17.46 -12.08
C LYS A 162 4.82 16.73 -11.60
N ALA A 163 5.66 16.31 -12.53
CA ALA A 163 6.92 15.64 -12.21
C ALA A 163 7.86 16.52 -11.38
N GLY A 164 8.58 15.91 -10.45
CA GLY A 164 9.52 16.56 -9.55
C GLY A 164 10.31 15.54 -8.75
N ALA A 165 11.05 16.00 -7.75
CA ALA A 165 11.76 15.10 -6.85
C ALA A 165 10.77 14.14 -6.17
N TYR A 166 10.99 12.83 -6.34
CA TYR A 166 10.11 11.75 -5.83
C TYR A 166 8.67 11.77 -6.34
N ILE A 167 8.38 12.54 -7.38
CA ILE A 167 7.11 12.56 -8.11
C ILE A 167 7.43 12.24 -9.57
N LEU A 168 7.18 10.99 -9.97
CA LEU A 168 7.77 10.44 -11.18
C LEU A 168 6.73 10.31 -12.29
N ASP A 169 6.99 10.96 -13.43
CA ASP A 169 6.17 10.79 -14.64
C ASP A 169 6.47 9.41 -15.25
N VAL A 170 5.55 8.49 -15.07
CA VAL A 170 5.58 7.13 -15.60
C VAL A 170 4.31 6.80 -16.40
N GLY A 171 3.50 7.82 -16.72
CA GLY A 171 2.23 7.67 -17.43
C GLY A 171 1.14 6.95 -16.62
N LEU A 172 1.28 6.89 -15.28
CA LEU A 172 0.34 6.28 -14.35
C LEU A 172 0.03 7.26 -13.22
N CYS A 173 -1.23 7.35 -12.81
CA CYS A 173 -1.69 8.25 -11.75
C CYS A 173 -1.97 7.46 -10.47
N SER A 174 -1.00 7.27 -9.57
CA SER A 174 -1.23 6.50 -8.33
C SER A 174 -2.36 7.10 -7.48
N ALA A 175 -2.46 8.42 -7.41
CA ALA A 175 -3.54 9.09 -6.68
C ALA A 175 -4.93 8.85 -7.29
N GLY A 176 -5.06 8.80 -8.63
CA GLY A 176 -6.30 8.47 -9.32
C GLY A 176 -6.73 7.03 -9.04
N TYR A 177 -5.80 6.08 -9.20
CA TYR A 177 -6.07 4.68 -8.85
C TYR A 177 -6.41 4.50 -7.37
N ALA A 178 -5.81 5.28 -6.47
CA ALA A 178 -6.18 5.26 -5.05
C ALA A 178 -7.61 5.78 -4.84
N ALA A 179 -8.01 6.87 -5.51
CA ALA A 179 -9.38 7.39 -5.43
C ALA A 179 -10.39 6.36 -5.91
N ASP A 180 -10.16 5.72 -7.06
CA ASP A 180 -11.01 4.64 -7.58
C ASP A 180 -11.08 3.46 -6.61
N PHE A 181 -9.94 3.04 -6.06
CA PHE A 181 -9.86 1.97 -5.06
C PHE A 181 -10.63 2.31 -3.80
N PHE A 182 -10.65 3.57 -3.39
CA PHE A 182 -11.42 4.07 -2.24
C PHE A 182 -12.91 4.20 -2.53
N GLY A 183 -13.30 4.29 -3.81
CA GLY A 183 -14.67 4.50 -4.26
C GLY A 183 -15.10 5.97 -4.15
N LEU A 184 -14.18 6.87 -4.51
CA LEU A 184 -14.37 8.32 -4.56
C LEU A 184 -14.69 8.80 -5.98
#